data_6d78351363a5f107e3edce112ed5ac6c
#
_entry.id   6d78351363a5f107e3edce112ed5ac6c
#
_cell.length_a   1.000
_cell.length_b   1.000
_cell.length_c   1.000
_cell.angle_alpha   90.00
_cell.angle_beta   90.00
_cell.angle_gamma   90.00
#
_symmetry.space_group_name_H-M   'P 1'
#
loop_
_entity.id
_entity.type
_entity.pdbx_description
1 polymer ?
#
loop_
_entity_poly.entity_id
_entity_poly.type
_entity_poly.pdbx_seq_one_letter_code
_entity_poly.pdbx_strand_id
1 'polypeptide(L)'
;MTIKSLTINGFKGVLVFAIMASLSIGANMALAQEHPTGISAKGQAAKMATVTKESLTTAIADYVQKESKLQGGYFMYFDKAQNKPLALTLEDVHKDRFGDMGGGSYFACADFKDKGGDTYDMDIFMKNGKDGMKASDISVHKKNGEARYDWVEKDGIWSKKAK
;
A
#
# COMPACT_ATOMS: atom_id res chain seq x y z
N MET A 1 -29.39 35.40 -29.62
CA MET A 1 -29.15 33.93 -29.78
C MET A 1 -29.80 33.21 -28.62
N THR A 2 -30.83 32.45 -28.87
CA THR A 2 -31.93 32.12 -27.95
C THR A 2 -31.59 30.89 -27.11
N ILE A 3 -31.66 31.00 -25.79
CA ILE A 3 -31.50 29.88 -24.84
C ILE A 3 -32.85 29.16 -24.74
N LYS A 4 -32.92 27.88 -25.13
CA LYS A 4 -34.10 27.02 -24.95
C LYS A 4 -34.08 26.42 -23.54
N SER A 5 -35.10 26.79 -22.78
CA SER A 5 -35.48 26.17 -21.51
C SER A 5 -36.01 24.75 -21.74
N LEU A 6 -35.53 23.77 -20.99
CA LEU A 6 -36.06 22.43 -20.96
C LEU A 6 -36.87 22.23 -19.68
N THR A 7 -38.20 22.15 -19.83
CA THR A 7 -39.17 21.93 -18.76
C THR A 7 -39.31 20.42 -18.51
N ILE A 8 -39.08 19.98 -17.26
CA ILE A 8 -39.31 18.60 -16.83
C ILE A 8 -40.67 18.52 -16.14
N ASN A 9 -41.58 17.76 -16.76
CA ASN A 9 -42.91 17.49 -16.25
C ASN A 9 -42.89 16.55 -15.06
N GLY A 10 -43.72 16.91 -14.07
CA GLY A 10 -43.92 16.20 -12.82
C GLY A 10 -44.60 14.84 -12.95
N PHE A 11 -44.24 13.95 -12.08
CA PHE A 11 -44.92 12.68 -11.85
C PHE A 11 -45.54 12.71 -10.45
N LYS A 12 -46.88 12.84 -10.42
CA LYS A 12 -47.68 12.71 -9.20
C LYS A 12 -48.01 11.23 -8.97
N GLY A 13 -47.40 10.61 -8.01
CA GLY A 13 -47.73 9.26 -7.53
C GLY A 13 -48.50 9.34 -6.22
N VAL A 14 -49.71 8.84 -6.27
CA VAL A 14 -50.69 8.79 -5.15
C VAL A 14 -50.26 7.76 -4.11
N LEU A 15 -50.19 8.17 -2.86
CA LEU A 15 -49.94 7.32 -1.70
C LEU A 15 -51.27 6.74 -1.21
N VAL A 16 -51.44 5.41 -1.29
CA VAL A 16 -52.57 4.70 -0.67
C VAL A 16 -52.06 4.03 0.61
N PHE A 17 -52.53 4.53 1.76
CA PHE A 17 -52.37 3.87 3.05
C PHE A 17 -53.42 2.76 3.18
N ALA A 18 -52.97 1.51 3.33
CA ALA A 18 -53.80 0.44 3.84
C ALA A 18 -53.32 0.04 5.24
N ILE A 19 -54.10 0.43 6.25
CA ILE A 19 -53.94 -0.03 7.63
C ILE A 19 -54.62 -1.38 7.74
N MET A 20 -53.88 -2.43 8.03
CA MET A 20 -54.42 -3.70 8.49
C MET A 20 -53.86 -3.97 9.89
N ALA A 21 -54.71 -3.78 10.88
CA ALA A 21 -54.50 -4.27 12.24
C ALA A 21 -54.86 -5.75 12.28
N SER A 22 -53.92 -6.61 12.60
CA SER A 22 -54.18 -7.97 13.04
C SER A 22 -53.47 -8.24 14.37
N LEU A 23 -54.34 -8.33 15.39
CA LEU A 23 -54.01 -8.85 16.72
C LEU A 23 -53.74 -10.34 16.59
N SER A 24 -52.60 -10.82 16.99
CA SER A 24 -52.37 -12.23 17.31
C SER A 24 -51.56 -12.38 18.59
N ILE A 25 -52.23 -12.97 19.53
CA ILE A 25 -51.84 -13.37 20.87
C ILE A 25 -50.87 -14.56 20.76
N GLY A 26 -49.78 -14.51 21.52
CA GLY A 26 -49.27 -15.70 22.20
C GLY A 26 -48.20 -16.48 21.50
N ALA A 27 -47.03 -16.44 22.05
CA ALA A 27 -46.25 -17.52 22.61
C ALA A 27 -44.83 -17.03 22.89
N ASN A 28 -44.56 -16.80 24.17
CA ASN A 28 -43.17 -16.66 24.65
C ASN A 28 -42.48 -18.00 24.44
N MET A 29 -41.73 -18.13 23.33
CA MET A 29 -40.63 -19.08 23.24
C MET A 29 -39.36 -18.32 23.58
N ALA A 30 -38.92 -18.49 24.81
CA ALA A 30 -37.57 -18.14 25.22
C ALA A 30 -36.60 -19.01 24.40
N LEU A 31 -36.11 -18.48 23.29
CA LEU A 31 -34.92 -19.02 22.64
C LEU A 31 -33.74 -18.69 23.54
N ALA A 32 -33.28 -19.71 24.27
CA ALA A 32 -32.00 -19.68 24.93
C ALA A 32 -30.94 -19.35 23.86
N GLN A 33 -30.42 -18.16 23.93
CA GLN A 33 -29.31 -17.72 23.14
C GLN A 33 -28.07 -18.41 23.74
N GLU A 34 -27.74 -19.55 23.17
CA GLU A 34 -26.46 -20.20 23.48
C GLU A 34 -25.34 -19.25 22.99
N HIS A 35 -24.76 -18.53 23.93
CA HIS A 35 -23.48 -17.91 23.72
C HIS A 35 -22.47 -19.01 23.43
N PRO A 36 -21.73 -18.99 22.31
CA PRO A 36 -20.61 -19.87 22.14
C PRO A 36 -19.54 -19.51 23.18
N THR A 37 -19.55 -20.26 24.27
CA THR A 37 -18.50 -20.21 25.27
C THR A 37 -17.20 -20.69 24.65
N GLY A 38 -16.20 -19.77 24.63
CA GLY A 38 -14.81 -20.19 24.68
C GLY A 38 -14.19 -20.65 23.38
N ILE A 39 -13.98 -19.73 22.42
CA ILE A 39 -12.76 -19.86 21.62
C ILE A 39 -11.67 -19.17 22.44
N SER A 40 -10.95 -19.99 23.20
CA SER A 40 -9.65 -19.61 23.73
C SER A 40 -8.75 -19.34 22.54
N ALA A 41 -8.68 -18.09 22.13
CA ALA A 41 -7.65 -17.61 21.24
C ALA A 41 -6.32 -17.73 21.98
N LYS A 42 -5.77 -18.97 22.03
CA LYS A 42 -4.32 -19.12 22.15
C LYS A 42 -3.74 -18.35 21.00
N GLY A 43 -3.25 -17.15 21.30
CA GLY A 43 -2.50 -16.34 20.36
C GLY A 43 -1.34 -17.19 19.82
N GLN A 44 -1.55 -17.83 18.70
CA GLN A 44 -0.46 -18.19 17.84
C GLN A 44 0.14 -16.85 17.40
N ALA A 45 1.23 -16.46 18.06
CA ALA A 45 2.10 -15.45 17.53
C ALA A 45 2.44 -15.91 16.11
N ALA A 46 1.84 -15.28 15.12
CA ALA A 46 2.10 -15.61 13.71
C ALA A 46 3.61 -15.44 13.54
N LYS A 47 4.31 -16.59 13.33
CA LYS A 47 5.74 -16.59 13.10
C LYS A 47 5.95 -15.75 11.84
N MET A 48 6.57 -14.60 11.99
CA MET A 48 6.87 -13.75 10.85
C MET A 48 7.68 -14.56 9.84
N ALA A 49 7.27 -14.57 8.58
CA ALA A 49 7.98 -15.27 7.54
C ALA A 49 9.42 -14.76 7.44
N THR A 50 10.38 -15.66 7.24
CA THR A 50 11.77 -15.29 6.98
C THR A 50 11.81 -14.51 5.68
N VAL A 51 12.39 -13.31 5.71
CA VAL A 51 12.55 -12.48 4.52
C VAL A 51 13.75 -13.02 3.73
N THR A 52 13.52 -13.37 2.48
CA THR A 52 14.56 -13.75 1.53
C THR A 52 14.74 -12.62 0.50
N LYS A 53 15.82 -12.69 -0.25
CA LYS A 53 16.07 -11.74 -1.37
C LYS A 53 14.90 -11.74 -2.36
N GLU A 54 14.43 -12.93 -2.72
CA GLU A 54 13.33 -13.11 -3.67
C GLU A 54 12.01 -12.54 -3.12
N SER A 55 11.68 -12.84 -1.86
CA SER A 55 10.44 -12.34 -1.25
C SER A 55 10.45 -10.82 -1.11
N LEU A 56 11.61 -10.22 -0.81
CA LEU A 56 11.74 -8.77 -0.72
C LEU A 56 11.63 -8.11 -2.10
N THR A 57 12.36 -8.61 -3.11
CA THR A 57 12.31 -8.03 -4.46
C THR A 57 10.93 -8.16 -5.08
N THR A 58 10.23 -9.28 -4.86
CA THR A 58 8.84 -9.45 -5.27
C THR A 58 7.93 -8.43 -4.58
N ALA A 59 8.04 -8.28 -3.25
CA ALA A 59 7.21 -7.34 -2.51
C ALA A 59 7.44 -5.87 -2.95
N ILE A 60 8.68 -5.51 -3.29
CA ILE A 60 9.00 -4.18 -3.83
C ILE A 60 8.39 -3.99 -5.22
N ALA A 61 8.56 -4.96 -6.12
CA ALA A 61 8.00 -4.90 -7.46
C ALA A 61 6.47 -4.78 -7.44
N ASP A 62 5.80 -5.59 -6.61
CA ASP A 62 4.35 -5.56 -6.42
C ASP A 62 3.87 -4.21 -5.87
N TYR A 63 4.58 -3.67 -4.88
CA TYR A 63 4.31 -2.36 -4.32
C TYR A 63 4.39 -1.27 -5.40
N VAL A 64 5.51 -1.20 -6.12
CA VAL A 64 5.72 -0.20 -7.18
C VAL A 64 4.67 -0.33 -8.29
N GLN A 65 4.37 -1.56 -8.72
CA GLN A 65 3.35 -1.81 -9.74
C GLN A 65 1.96 -1.36 -9.30
N LYS A 66 1.59 -1.68 -8.05
CA LYS A 66 0.30 -1.26 -7.47
C LYS A 66 0.18 0.25 -7.42
N GLU A 67 1.19 0.94 -6.87
CA GLU A 67 1.19 2.40 -6.78
C GLU A 67 1.17 3.04 -8.17
N SER A 68 1.95 2.53 -9.13
CA SER A 68 1.95 3.02 -10.51
C SER A 68 0.57 2.91 -11.17
N LYS A 69 -0.15 1.80 -10.97
CA LYS A 69 -1.52 1.64 -11.49
C LYS A 69 -2.49 2.67 -10.93
N LEU A 70 -2.36 3.01 -9.65
CA LEU A 70 -3.20 4.02 -9.00
C LEU A 70 -2.87 5.45 -9.45
N GLN A 71 -1.67 5.67 -9.98
CA GLN A 71 -1.11 7.00 -10.30
C GLN A 71 -0.97 7.23 -11.81
N GLY A 72 -1.79 6.56 -12.61
CA GLY A 72 -1.82 6.79 -14.06
C GLY A 72 -0.69 6.13 -14.85
N GLY A 73 -0.10 5.04 -14.31
CA GLY A 73 0.92 4.24 -14.99
C GLY A 73 2.35 4.60 -14.64
N TYR A 74 2.56 5.57 -13.74
CA TYR A 74 3.88 5.98 -13.27
C TYR A 74 3.96 5.88 -11.76
N PHE A 75 5.12 5.49 -11.26
CA PHE A 75 5.45 5.59 -9.84
C PHE A 75 5.79 7.04 -9.52
N MET A 76 4.89 7.73 -8.80
CA MET A 76 5.09 9.14 -8.45
C MET A 76 5.88 9.24 -7.15
N TYR A 77 6.97 10.00 -7.18
CA TYR A 77 7.82 10.25 -6.02
C TYR A 77 8.16 11.73 -5.94
N PHE A 78 8.15 12.32 -4.74
CA PHE A 78 8.61 13.70 -4.54
C PHE A 78 10.07 13.71 -4.08
N ASP A 79 10.95 14.12 -4.98
CA ASP A 79 12.38 14.26 -4.69
C ASP A 79 12.63 15.53 -3.86
N LYS A 80 12.79 15.34 -2.56
CA LYS A 80 13.03 16.44 -1.61
C LYS A 80 14.34 17.19 -1.90
N ALA A 81 15.38 16.49 -2.38
CA ALA A 81 16.68 17.12 -2.66
C ALA A 81 16.62 18.07 -3.87
N GLN A 82 15.79 17.75 -4.87
CA GLN A 82 15.57 18.59 -6.03
C GLN A 82 14.29 19.43 -5.94
N ASN A 83 13.51 19.27 -4.87
CA ASN A 83 12.21 19.90 -4.64
C ASN A 83 11.27 19.78 -5.85
N LYS A 84 11.17 18.58 -6.42
CA LYS A 84 10.33 18.33 -7.59
C LYS A 84 9.64 16.96 -7.55
N PRO A 85 8.43 16.84 -8.16
CA PRO A 85 7.81 15.53 -8.39
C PRO A 85 8.54 14.81 -9.53
N LEU A 86 8.67 13.48 -9.37
CA LEU A 86 9.18 12.57 -10.39
C LEU A 86 8.05 11.62 -10.80
N ALA A 87 7.92 11.37 -12.10
CA ALA A 87 7.05 10.34 -12.67
C ALA A 87 7.96 9.26 -13.27
N LEU A 88 8.06 8.12 -12.60
CA LEU A 88 9.08 7.12 -12.80
C LEU A 88 8.50 5.81 -13.34
N THR A 89 9.27 5.12 -14.18
CA THR A 89 9.01 3.74 -14.60
C THR A 89 10.04 2.84 -13.96
N LEU A 90 9.61 1.75 -13.33
CA LEU A 90 10.51 0.74 -12.77
C LEU A 90 11.17 -0.02 -13.92
N GLU A 91 12.49 -0.14 -13.88
CA GLU A 91 13.28 -0.94 -14.82
C GLU A 91 13.70 -2.28 -14.21
N ASP A 92 14.23 -2.28 -12.98
CA ASP A 92 14.66 -3.50 -12.28
C ASP A 92 14.63 -3.34 -10.76
N VAL A 93 14.56 -4.46 -10.04
CA VAL A 93 14.77 -4.52 -8.58
C VAL A 93 15.97 -5.43 -8.31
N HIS A 94 17.01 -4.87 -7.75
CA HIS A 94 18.28 -5.57 -7.55
C HIS A 94 18.21 -6.65 -6.46
N LYS A 95 18.49 -7.90 -6.82
CA LYS A 95 18.53 -9.03 -5.87
C LYS A 95 19.82 -9.10 -5.06
N ASP A 96 20.89 -8.51 -5.55
CA ASP A 96 22.22 -8.49 -4.95
C ASP A 96 22.47 -7.28 -4.04
N ARG A 97 21.58 -6.27 -4.08
CA ARG A 97 21.65 -5.06 -3.24
C ARG A 97 20.55 -5.06 -2.20
N PHE A 98 20.54 -6.08 -1.42
CA PHE A 98 19.65 -6.31 -0.29
C PHE A 98 20.37 -5.98 1.02
N GLY A 99 19.70 -5.31 1.92
CA GLY A 99 20.22 -5.01 3.26
C GLY A 99 19.20 -5.25 4.36
N ASP A 100 19.66 -5.83 5.47
CA ASP A 100 18.92 -5.89 6.73
C ASP A 100 19.30 -4.65 7.56
N MET A 101 18.27 -3.89 7.99
CA MET A 101 18.43 -2.68 8.82
C MET A 101 18.17 -2.97 10.30
N GLY A 102 17.91 -4.23 10.63
CA GLY A 102 17.47 -4.64 11.96
C GLY A 102 15.99 -4.37 12.23
N GLY A 103 15.50 -4.98 13.32
CA GLY A 103 14.13 -4.78 13.78
C GLY A 103 13.04 -5.16 12.77
N GLY A 104 13.33 -6.04 11.81
CA GLY A 104 12.40 -6.45 10.75
C GLY A 104 12.22 -5.41 9.63
N SER A 105 13.19 -4.53 9.47
CA SER A 105 13.27 -3.57 8.37
C SER A 105 14.33 -3.99 7.38
N TYR A 106 14.01 -3.95 6.10
CA TYR A 106 14.86 -4.38 5.00
C TYR A 106 14.81 -3.33 3.90
N PHE A 107 15.82 -3.30 3.05
CA PHE A 107 15.77 -2.51 1.82
C PHE A 107 16.35 -3.28 0.64
N ALA A 108 15.93 -2.90 -0.56
CA ALA A 108 16.64 -3.21 -1.78
C ALA A 108 16.66 -2.00 -2.69
N CYS A 109 17.72 -1.94 -3.53
CA CYS A 109 17.81 -0.92 -4.56
C CYS A 109 16.97 -1.33 -5.77
N ALA A 110 16.37 -0.32 -6.42
CA ALA A 110 15.62 -0.50 -7.65
C ALA A 110 15.95 0.63 -8.63
N ASP A 111 16.12 0.26 -9.90
CA ASP A 111 16.39 1.21 -10.97
C ASP A 111 15.10 1.72 -11.58
N PHE A 112 15.04 3.02 -11.74
CA PHE A 112 13.93 3.75 -12.34
C PHE A 112 14.43 4.69 -13.41
N LYS A 113 13.50 5.06 -14.32
CA LYS A 113 13.73 6.05 -15.36
C LYS A 113 12.59 7.02 -15.45
N ASP A 114 12.88 8.30 -15.62
CA ASP A 114 11.85 9.29 -15.92
C ASP A 114 11.63 9.47 -17.43
N LYS A 115 10.60 10.23 -17.81
CA LYS A 115 10.31 10.54 -19.22
C LYS A 115 11.39 11.32 -19.93
N GLY A 116 12.25 12.03 -19.19
CA GLY A 116 13.37 12.79 -19.73
C GLY A 116 14.59 11.93 -20.03
N GLY A 117 14.59 10.67 -19.59
CA GLY A 117 15.72 9.74 -19.74
C GLY A 117 16.68 9.76 -18.57
N ASP A 118 16.46 10.57 -17.53
CA ASP A 118 17.24 10.51 -16.29
C ASP A 118 17.00 9.18 -15.59
N THR A 119 18.08 8.56 -15.09
CA THR A 119 18.04 7.31 -14.32
C THR A 119 18.15 7.58 -12.82
N TYR A 120 17.41 6.80 -12.04
CA TYR A 120 17.35 6.91 -10.58
C TYR A 120 17.54 5.51 -9.98
N ASP A 121 18.58 5.34 -9.17
CA ASP A 121 18.75 4.19 -8.28
C ASP A 121 18.08 4.56 -6.95
N MET A 122 16.99 3.88 -6.60
CA MET A 122 16.19 4.19 -5.43
C MET A 122 16.24 3.06 -4.42
N ASP A 123 16.47 3.41 -3.16
CA ASP A 123 16.35 2.45 -2.07
C ASP A 123 14.91 2.45 -1.57
N ILE A 124 14.28 1.28 -1.62
CA ILE A 124 12.91 1.05 -1.14
C ILE A 124 12.99 0.24 0.15
N PHE A 125 12.50 0.84 1.23
CA PHE A 125 12.51 0.25 2.57
C PHE A 125 11.19 -0.45 2.83
N MET A 126 11.28 -1.69 3.29
CA MET A 126 10.14 -2.53 3.59
C MET A 126 10.17 -2.94 5.06
N LYS A 127 9.03 -2.87 5.72
CA LYS A 127 8.82 -3.38 7.07
C LYS A 127 8.07 -4.69 7.02
N ASN A 128 8.67 -5.76 7.55
CA ASN A 128 8.01 -7.04 7.70
C ASN A 128 7.06 -7.00 8.91
N GLY A 129 5.84 -7.45 8.72
CA GLY A 129 4.78 -7.43 9.72
C GLY A 129 3.84 -8.63 9.64
N LYS A 130 2.82 -8.64 10.47
CA LYS A 130 1.81 -9.73 10.50
C LYS A 130 1.07 -9.90 9.16
N ASP A 131 0.87 -8.79 8.45
CA ASP A 131 0.14 -8.74 7.18
C ASP A 131 1.09 -8.76 5.97
N GLY A 132 2.34 -9.20 6.14
CA GLY A 132 3.39 -9.20 5.13
C GLY A 132 4.25 -7.93 5.12
N MET A 133 4.99 -7.74 4.04
CA MET A 133 5.89 -6.59 3.87
C MET A 133 5.12 -5.37 3.38
N LYS A 134 5.40 -4.21 3.99
CA LYS A 134 4.84 -2.91 3.61
C LYS A 134 5.96 -1.91 3.40
N ALA A 135 5.87 -1.10 2.35
CA ALA A 135 6.80 0.00 2.15
C ALA A 135 6.72 0.99 3.32
N SER A 136 7.86 1.35 3.86
CA SER A 136 7.99 2.24 5.03
C SER A 136 8.71 3.55 4.72
N ASP A 137 9.63 3.53 3.77
CA ASP A 137 10.35 4.72 3.30
C ASP A 137 10.91 4.48 1.89
N ILE A 138 11.22 5.57 1.19
CA ILE A 138 11.83 5.54 -0.13
C ILE A 138 12.82 6.70 -0.23
N SER A 139 13.97 6.47 -0.83
CA SER A 139 14.95 7.53 -1.05
C SER A 139 15.70 7.34 -2.37
N VAL A 140 16.02 8.44 -3.04
CA VAL A 140 16.93 8.41 -4.18
C VAL A 140 18.34 8.23 -3.67
N HIS A 141 18.95 7.09 -3.99
CA HIS A 141 20.35 6.80 -3.71
C HIS A 141 21.25 7.45 -4.76
N LYS A 142 20.94 7.23 -6.05
CA LYS A 142 21.71 7.85 -7.15
C LYS A 142 20.80 8.49 -8.17
N LYS A 143 21.32 9.53 -8.82
CA LYS A 143 20.74 10.09 -10.05
C LYS A 143 21.82 10.09 -11.11
N ASN A 144 21.55 9.48 -12.27
CA ASN A 144 22.51 9.37 -13.38
C ASN A 144 23.88 8.83 -12.92
N GLY A 145 23.89 7.88 -11.99
CA GLY A 145 25.08 7.28 -11.41
C GLY A 145 25.74 8.05 -10.28
N GLU A 146 25.33 9.31 -10.01
CA GLU A 146 25.85 10.12 -8.92
C GLU A 146 25.13 9.80 -7.60
N ALA A 147 25.89 9.27 -6.62
CA ALA A 147 25.35 8.86 -5.33
C ALA A 147 25.19 10.06 -4.38
N ARG A 148 24.06 10.11 -3.68
CA ARG A 148 23.72 11.15 -2.67
C ARG A 148 24.19 10.78 -1.26
N TYR A 149 24.38 9.51 -0.99
CA TYR A 149 24.91 8.96 0.27
C TYR A 149 25.60 7.63 0.01
N ASP A 150 26.37 7.17 0.98
CA ASP A 150 27.03 5.87 0.95
C ASP A 150 26.31 4.90 1.89
N TRP A 151 26.36 3.62 1.59
CA TRP A 151 25.95 2.55 2.47
C TRP A 151 27.15 2.03 3.27
N VAL A 152 26.96 1.87 4.58
CA VAL A 152 27.97 1.31 5.48
C VAL A 152 27.36 0.13 6.23
N GLU A 153 28.04 -1.01 6.19
CA GLU A 153 27.67 -2.20 6.95
C GLU A 153 28.51 -2.26 8.23
N LYS A 154 27.81 -2.56 9.34
CA LYS A 154 28.45 -2.90 10.60
C LYS A 154 27.67 -4.05 11.27
N ASP A 155 28.37 -5.14 11.56
CA ASP A 155 27.81 -6.33 12.23
C ASP A 155 26.54 -6.88 11.51
N GLY A 156 26.53 -6.89 10.19
CA GLY A 156 25.41 -7.33 9.36
C GLY A 156 24.26 -6.32 9.23
N ILE A 157 24.38 -5.15 9.85
CA ILE A 157 23.37 -4.08 9.81
C ILE A 157 23.85 -2.95 8.91
N TRP A 158 23.00 -2.58 7.96
CA TRP A 158 23.25 -1.50 7.01
C TRP A 158 22.72 -0.15 7.49
N SER A 159 23.48 0.90 7.27
CA SER A 159 23.11 2.28 7.59
C SER A 159 23.56 3.25 6.51
N LYS A 160 22.85 4.38 6.38
CA LYS A 160 23.22 5.47 5.46
C LYS A 160 24.25 6.37 6.08
N LYS A 161 25.27 6.75 5.31
CA LYS A 161 26.26 7.77 5.65
C LYS A 161 26.15 8.92 4.65
N ALA A 162 25.89 10.13 5.12
CA ALA A 162 25.92 11.32 4.27
C ALA A 162 27.32 11.52 3.65
N LYS A 163 27.32 12.00 2.41
CA LYS A 163 28.53 12.44 1.71
C LYS A 163 28.95 13.81 2.16
#